data_6f03a904c3e278c68181d390858e6167
#
_entry.id   6f03a904c3e278c68181d390858e6167
#
_cell.length_a   1.000
_cell.length_b   1.000
_cell.length_c   1.000
_cell.angle_alpha   90.00
_cell.angle_beta   90.00
_cell.angle_gamma   90.00
#
_symmetry.space_group_name_H-M   'P 1'
#
loop_
_entity.id
_entity.type
_entity.pdbx_description
1 polymer ?
#
loop_
_entity_poly.entity_id
_entity_poly.type
_entity_poly.pdbx_seq_one_letter_code
_entity_poly.pdbx_strand_id
1 'polypeptide(L)'
;SAEMQAKSNPGDKKSTPKNPGKWLDIASLIPREVRHAFPEVLTWLPQDALLTKADIAAAKKMGVELSADDDNTIYIPLVDRRPAGTGLIFAANYQGKDFFLLMTTDKKLNISSVSVLHADKVPSAKGLKIYNQFAGQAVNKVSISAKTPLEKAVQLAVKRAGMLLYVRLKGA
;
A
#
# COMPACT_ATOMS: atom_id res chain seq x y z
N SER A 1 -15.79 -2.14 -0.56
CA SER A 1 -17.25 -2.19 -0.58
C SER A 1 -17.84 -0.80 -0.74
N ALA A 2 -19.10 -0.73 -1.09
CA ALA A 2 -19.79 0.55 -1.27
C ALA A 2 -19.86 1.35 0.04
N GLU A 3 -19.98 0.68 1.15
CA GLU A 3 -20.00 1.32 2.46
C GLU A 3 -18.69 1.99 2.80
N MET A 4 -17.60 1.31 2.51
CA MET A 4 -16.27 1.87 2.72
C MET A 4 -16.06 3.11 1.86
N GLN A 5 -16.53 3.06 0.62
CA GLN A 5 -16.43 4.19 -0.29
C GLN A 5 -17.15 5.41 0.25
N ALA A 6 -18.36 5.25 0.76
CA ALA A 6 -19.11 6.35 1.34
C ALA A 6 -18.43 6.94 2.57
N LYS A 7 -17.78 6.10 3.37
CA LYS A 7 -17.06 6.55 4.56
C LYS A 7 -15.71 7.18 4.23
N SER A 8 -15.12 6.79 3.13
CA SER A 8 -13.78 7.26 2.76
C SER A 8 -13.75 8.70 2.34
N ASN A 9 -14.86 9.23 1.87
CA ASN A 9 -14.91 10.54 1.24
C ASN A 9 -15.84 11.53 1.91
N PRO A 10 -15.85 11.66 3.25
CA PRO A 10 -16.68 12.67 3.89
C PRO A 10 -16.25 14.10 3.54
N GLY A 11 -14.96 14.30 3.26
CA GLY A 11 -14.45 15.60 2.86
C GLY A 11 -14.87 16.00 1.45
N ASP A 12 -15.10 15.03 0.60
CA ASP A 12 -15.49 15.31 -0.79
C ASP A 12 -16.85 15.98 -0.87
N LYS A 13 -17.72 15.69 0.06
CA LYS A 13 -19.02 16.35 0.14
C LYS A 13 -18.91 17.84 0.36
N LYS A 14 -17.82 18.28 0.98
CA LYS A 14 -17.56 19.70 1.21
C LYS A 14 -16.91 20.38 0.04
N SER A 15 -16.13 19.65 -0.72
CA SER A 15 -15.28 20.22 -1.75
C SER A 15 -15.84 20.15 -3.16
N THR A 16 -16.88 19.32 -3.38
CA THR A 16 -17.26 18.98 -4.74
C THR A 16 -18.60 19.49 -5.24
N PRO A 17 -19.52 20.02 -4.43
CA PRO A 17 -20.88 20.26 -4.92
C PRO A 17 -21.04 21.20 -6.09
N LYS A 18 -20.06 22.08 -6.31
CA LYS A 18 -20.18 23.13 -7.32
C LYS A 18 -19.57 22.78 -8.67
N ASN A 19 -18.89 21.62 -8.77
CA ASN A 19 -18.21 21.26 -10.01
C ASN A 19 -18.26 19.76 -10.26
N PRO A 20 -19.28 19.31 -11.01
CA PRO A 20 -19.44 17.89 -11.31
C PRO A 20 -18.24 17.25 -12.01
N GLY A 21 -17.46 18.02 -12.78
CA GLY A 21 -16.28 17.51 -13.45
C GLY A 21 -15.22 17.00 -12.48
N LYS A 22 -15.13 17.60 -11.30
CA LYS A 22 -14.18 17.13 -10.27
C LYS A 22 -14.53 15.78 -9.70
N TRP A 23 -15.81 15.42 -9.67
CA TRP A 23 -16.22 14.10 -9.25
C TRP A 23 -15.76 13.03 -10.22
N LEU A 24 -15.83 13.34 -11.51
CA LEU A 24 -15.43 12.39 -12.54
C LEU A 24 -13.92 12.21 -12.60
N ASP A 25 -13.18 13.12 -11.97
CA ASP A 25 -11.74 13.21 -12.07
C ASP A 25 -11.03 12.65 -10.82
N ILE A 26 -11.71 11.80 -10.06
CA ILE A 26 -11.15 11.24 -8.85
C ILE A 26 -9.87 10.43 -9.13
N ALA A 27 -9.77 9.85 -10.31
CA ALA A 27 -8.58 9.13 -10.72
C ALA A 27 -7.32 10.02 -10.75
N SER A 28 -7.49 11.34 -10.94
CA SER A 28 -6.35 12.26 -10.92
C SER A 28 -5.72 12.42 -9.54
N LEU A 29 -6.45 12.04 -8.48
CA LEU A 29 -5.95 12.06 -7.11
C LEU A 29 -5.12 10.83 -6.78
N ILE A 30 -5.12 9.82 -7.66
CA ILE A 30 -4.33 8.63 -7.49
C ILE A 30 -2.94 8.87 -8.07
N PRO A 31 -1.86 8.58 -7.35
CA PRO A 31 -0.52 8.75 -7.88
C PRO A 31 -0.33 8.04 -9.21
N ARG A 32 0.40 8.69 -10.12
CA ARG A 32 0.62 8.16 -11.47
C ARG A 32 1.18 6.74 -11.43
N GLU A 33 2.13 6.51 -10.56
CA GLU A 33 2.79 5.21 -10.44
C GLU A 33 1.80 4.11 -10.05
N VAL A 34 0.85 4.44 -9.17
CA VAL A 34 -0.20 3.50 -8.78
C VAL A 34 -1.14 3.24 -9.95
N ARG A 35 -1.55 4.30 -10.66
CA ARG A 35 -2.41 4.14 -11.85
C ARG A 35 -1.74 3.31 -12.93
N HIS A 36 -0.45 3.50 -13.15
CA HIS A 36 0.29 2.74 -14.17
C HIS A 36 0.38 1.26 -13.83
N ALA A 37 0.32 0.90 -12.57
CA ALA A 37 0.32 -0.51 -12.15
C ALA A 37 -1.00 -1.22 -12.48
N PHE A 38 -2.07 -0.45 -12.71
CA PHE A 38 -3.40 -0.98 -13.04
C PHE A 38 -3.96 -0.21 -14.24
N PRO A 39 -3.35 -0.36 -15.43
CA PRO A 39 -3.63 0.56 -16.54
C PRO A 39 -5.06 0.51 -17.07
N GLU A 40 -5.76 -0.60 -16.89
CA GLU A 40 -7.14 -0.75 -17.37
C GLU A 40 -8.19 -0.28 -16.38
N VAL A 41 -7.77 0.14 -15.19
CA VAL A 41 -8.68 0.54 -14.12
C VAL A 41 -9.02 2.02 -14.24
N LEU A 42 -10.32 2.33 -14.22
CA LEU A 42 -10.83 3.69 -14.31
C LEU A 42 -11.38 4.19 -12.98
N THR A 43 -11.74 3.28 -12.09
CA THR A 43 -12.40 3.62 -10.83
C THR A 43 -11.54 3.18 -9.65
N TRP A 44 -11.35 4.10 -8.70
CA TRP A 44 -10.46 3.90 -7.56
C TRP A 44 -11.17 4.28 -6.26
N LEU A 45 -10.81 3.58 -5.20
CA LEU A 45 -11.22 3.89 -3.84
C LEU A 45 -9.96 4.13 -3.00
N PRO A 46 -9.59 5.41 -2.76
CA PRO A 46 -8.55 5.70 -1.78
C PRO A 46 -9.11 5.47 -0.37
N GLN A 47 -8.34 4.80 0.45
CA GLN A 47 -8.75 4.47 1.81
C GLN A 47 -7.60 4.75 2.76
N ASP A 48 -7.88 5.40 3.90
CA ASP A 48 -6.84 5.58 4.89
C ASP A 48 -6.41 4.23 5.48
N ALA A 49 -5.19 4.19 5.97
CA ALA A 49 -4.63 3.02 6.61
C ALA A 49 -4.54 3.21 8.13
N LEU A 50 -5.47 3.97 8.71
CA LEU A 50 -5.51 4.16 10.15
C LEU A 50 -5.79 2.83 10.85
N LEU A 51 -4.97 2.54 11.86
CA LEU A 51 -5.02 1.27 12.57
C LEU A 51 -5.73 1.44 13.91
N THR A 52 -6.58 0.49 14.23
CA THR A 52 -7.17 0.38 15.56
C THR A 52 -6.19 -0.31 16.51
N LYS A 53 -6.48 -0.25 17.81
CA LYS A 53 -5.70 -1.01 18.79
C LYS A 53 -5.77 -2.51 18.52
N ALA A 54 -6.92 -3.00 18.05
CA ALA A 54 -7.10 -4.40 17.70
C ALA A 54 -6.23 -4.80 16.50
N ASP A 55 -6.12 -3.92 15.51
CA ASP A 55 -5.26 -4.14 14.34
C ASP A 55 -3.80 -4.29 14.76
N ILE A 56 -3.33 -3.37 15.60
CA ILE A 56 -1.95 -3.37 16.10
C ILE A 56 -1.68 -4.64 16.92
N ALA A 57 -2.62 -5.03 17.77
CA ALA A 57 -2.49 -6.24 18.57
C ALA A 57 -2.45 -7.50 17.70
N ALA A 58 -3.29 -7.54 16.65
CA ALA A 58 -3.31 -8.67 15.73
C ALA A 58 -1.99 -8.79 14.97
N ALA A 59 -1.44 -7.67 14.51
CA ALA A 59 -0.13 -7.65 13.85
C ALA A 59 0.97 -8.14 14.78
N LYS A 60 0.94 -7.70 16.03
CA LYS A 60 1.93 -8.11 17.04
C LYS A 60 1.91 -9.61 17.28
N LYS A 61 0.73 -10.22 17.32
CA LYS A 61 0.61 -11.67 17.45
C LYS A 61 1.23 -12.42 16.27
N MET A 62 1.27 -11.78 15.10
CA MET A 62 1.90 -12.32 13.90
C MET A 62 3.36 -11.89 13.76
N GLY A 63 3.94 -11.28 14.81
CA GLY A 63 5.35 -10.94 14.86
C GLY A 63 5.73 -9.61 14.22
N VAL A 64 4.76 -8.71 14.00
CA VAL A 64 5.02 -7.43 13.35
C VAL A 64 4.56 -6.27 14.24
N GLU A 65 5.46 -5.36 14.54
CA GLU A 65 5.16 -4.14 15.27
C GLU A 65 4.67 -3.07 14.28
N LEU A 66 3.41 -2.66 14.43
CA LEU A 66 2.84 -1.56 13.67
C LEU A 66 2.54 -0.40 14.60
N SER A 67 2.52 0.81 14.07
CA SER A 67 2.24 2.02 14.81
C SER A 67 0.93 2.64 14.35
N ALA A 68 0.16 3.22 15.28
CA ALA A 68 -1.02 4.00 14.94
C ALA A 68 -0.68 5.25 14.11
N ASP A 69 0.58 5.67 14.13
CA ASP A 69 1.04 6.83 13.39
C ASP A 69 1.43 6.53 11.94
N ASP A 70 1.33 5.28 11.51
CA ASP A 70 1.58 4.93 10.13
C ASP A 70 0.47 5.55 9.25
N ASP A 71 0.82 6.65 8.60
CA ASP A 71 -0.12 7.46 7.82
C ASP A 71 0.06 7.19 6.33
N ASN A 72 -0.47 6.08 5.88
CA ASN A 72 -0.44 5.69 4.48
C ASN A 72 -1.85 5.69 3.90
N THR A 73 -1.93 5.80 2.58
CA THR A 73 -3.19 5.63 1.86
C THR A 73 -3.15 4.31 1.10
N ILE A 74 -4.19 3.53 1.25
CA ILE A 74 -4.37 2.31 0.46
C ILE A 74 -5.19 2.68 -0.77
N TYR A 75 -4.65 2.44 -1.95
CA TYR A 75 -5.34 2.71 -3.21
C TYR A 75 -5.95 1.42 -3.72
N ILE A 76 -7.28 1.38 -3.81
CA ILE A 76 -8.00 0.17 -4.19
C ILE A 76 -8.58 0.36 -5.58
N PRO A 77 -8.04 -0.35 -6.60
CA PRO A 77 -8.62 -0.34 -7.93
C PRO A 77 -9.92 -1.12 -7.92
N LEU A 78 -10.94 -0.59 -8.59
CA LEU A 78 -12.24 -1.22 -8.69
C LEU A 78 -12.49 -1.66 -10.13
N VAL A 79 -12.91 -2.91 -10.28
CA VAL A 79 -13.40 -3.46 -11.55
C VAL A 79 -14.79 -4.01 -11.28
N ASP A 80 -15.78 -3.55 -12.05
CA ASP A 80 -17.18 -3.90 -11.82
C ASP A 80 -17.60 -3.68 -10.37
N ARG A 81 -17.14 -2.54 -9.79
CA ARG A 81 -17.43 -2.11 -8.42
C ARG A 81 -16.85 -3.01 -7.34
N ARG A 82 -15.90 -3.87 -7.68
CA ARG A 82 -15.26 -4.78 -6.73
C ARG A 82 -13.77 -4.52 -6.67
N PRO A 83 -13.15 -4.65 -5.51
CA PRO A 83 -11.70 -4.53 -5.40
C PRO A 83 -11.00 -5.54 -6.31
N ALA A 84 -10.07 -5.05 -7.11
CA ALA A 84 -9.25 -5.88 -8.00
C ALA A 84 -7.84 -6.08 -7.47
N GLY A 85 -7.50 -5.40 -6.39
CA GLY A 85 -6.18 -5.46 -5.80
C GLY A 85 -5.96 -4.28 -4.88
N THR A 86 -4.71 -3.99 -4.58
CA THR A 86 -4.33 -2.79 -3.81
C THR A 86 -3.02 -2.22 -4.33
N GLY A 87 -2.83 -0.92 -4.12
CA GLY A 87 -1.55 -0.26 -4.24
C GLY A 87 -1.24 0.48 -2.96
N LEU A 88 0.00 0.40 -2.50
CA LEU A 88 0.45 1.04 -1.27
C LEU A 88 1.84 1.59 -1.47
N ILE A 89 2.03 2.88 -1.17
CA ILE A 89 3.33 3.52 -1.15
C ILE A 89 3.77 3.59 0.31
N PHE A 90 4.99 3.17 0.59
CA PHE A 90 5.50 3.12 1.96
C PHE A 90 7.00 3.38 1.98
N ALA A 91 7.49 3.80 3.14
CA ALA A 91 8.90 4.07 3.35
C ALA A 91 9.64 2.81 3.78
N ALA A 92 10.86 2.66 3.29
CA ALA A 92 11.86 1.79 3.85
C ALA A 92 12.97 2.69 4.42
N ASN A 93 13.66 2.24 5.45
CA ASN A 93 14.74 3.02 6.06
C ASN A 93 16.03 2.22 6.05
N TYR A 94 17.10 2.87 5.63
CA TYR A 94 18.43 2.30 5.65
C TYR A 94 19.42 3.33 6.19
N GLN A 95 20.04 3.01 7.31
CA GLN A 95 21.02 3.89 7.95
C GLN A 95 20.49 5.31 8.17
N GLY A 96 19.25 5.42 8.64
CA GLY A 96 18.62 6.70 8.95
C GLY A 96 18.09 7.45 7.74
N LYS A 97 18.14 6.87 6.55
CA LYS A 97 17.67 7.51 5.33
C LYS A 97 16.49 6.74 4.76
N ASP A 98 15.44 7.47 4.40
CA ASP A 98 14.24 6.87 3.81
C ASP A 98 14.33 6.76 2.31
N PHE A 99 13.77 5.69 1.78
CA PHE A 99 13.44 5.56 0.37
C PHE A 99 12.05 4.96 0.26
N PHE A 100 11.41 5.15 -0.87
CA PHE A 100 9.97 4.85 -1.01
C PHE A 100 9.74 3.77 -2.04
N LEU A 101 8.86 2.85 -1.66
CA LEU A 101 8.50 1.69 -2.45
C LEU A 101 7.01 1.71 -2.76
N LEU A 102 6.66 1.06 -3.86
CA LEU A 102 5.26 0.77 -4.22
C LEU A 102 5.07 -0.73 -4.20
N MET A 103 4.10 -1.18 -3.45
CA MET A 103 3.66 -2.58 -3.48
C MET A 103 2.28 -2.65 -4.10
N THR A 104 2.08 -3.58 -5.03
CA THR A 104 0.77 -3.90 -5.56
C THR A 104 0.40 -5.33 -5.18
N THR A 105 -0.89 -5.57 -5.01
CA THR A 105 -1.40 -6.89 -4.71
C THR A 105 -2.56 -7.24 -5.62
N ASP A 106 -2.90 -8.51 -5.67
CA ASP A 106 -4.15 -8.97 -6.24
C ASP A 106 -5.30 -8.84 -5.23
N LYS A 107 -6.50 -9.24 -5.64
CA LYS A 107 -7.69 -9.14 -4.78
C LYS A 107 -7.66 -10.07 -3.57
N LYS A 108 -6.79 -11.05 -3.57
CA LYS A 108 -6.63 -12.00 -2.45
C LYS A 108 -5.49 -11.59 -1.51
N LEU A 109 -4.91 -10.41 -1.74
CA LEU A 109 -3.78 -9.91 -0.98
C LEU A 109 -2.52 -10.77 -1.11
N ASN A 110 -2.30 -11.30 -2.29
CA ASN A 110 -0.99 -11.82 -2.68
C ASN A 110 -0.23 -10.69 -3.38
N ILE A 111 1.04 -10.55 -3.08
CA ILE A 111 1.87 -9.50 -3.67
C ILE A 111 2.01 -9.77 -5.17
N SER A 112 1.74 -8.75 -5.98
CA SER A 112 1.96 -8.80 -7.42
C SER A 112 3.32 -8.21 -7.77
N SER A 113 3.70 -7.10 -7.14
CA SER A 113 4.98 -6.43 -7.41
C SER A 113 5.41 -5.55 -6.25
N VAL A 114 6.71 -5.34 -6.15
CA VAL A 114 7.32 -4.31 -5.31
C VAL A 114 8.34 -3.59 -6.18
N SER A 115 8.27 -2.26 -6.20
CA SER A 115 9.17 -1.44 -7.01
C SER A 115 9.59 -0.19 -6.26
N VAL A 116 10.72 0.39 -6.67
CA VAL A 116 11.24 1.62 -6.09
C VAL A 116 10.57 2.82 -6.75
N LEU A 117 10.06 3.75 -5.95
CA LEU A 117 9.56 5.04 -6.44
C LEU A 117 10.62 6.13 -6.34
N HIS A 118 11.15 6.32 -5.15
CA HIS A 118 12.14 7.35 -4.87
C HIS A 118 13.22 6.79 -3.98
N ALA A 119 14.47 6.87 -4.43
CA ALA A 119 15.61 6.42 -3.65
C ALA A 119 16.80 7.38 -3.80
N ASP A 120 16.53 8.69 -3.86
CA ASP A 120 17.59 9.66 -4.06
C ASP A 120 18.60 9.68 -2.91
N LYS A 121 18.13 9.44 -1.68
CA LYS A 121 18.99 9.37 -0.51
C LYS A 121 19.68 8.02 -0.32
N VAL A 122 19.20 6.98 -0.99
CA VAL A 122 19.75 5.62 -0.95
C VAL A 122 19.81 5.08 -2.37
N PRO A 123 20.69 5.62 -3.23
CA PRO A 123 20.72 5.22 -4.65
C PRO A 123 20.96 3.73 -4.87
N SER A 124 21.71 3.09 -3.95
CA SER A 124 21.99 1.65 -4.02
C SER A 124 20.74 0.79 -3.84
N ALA A 125 19.62 1.35 -3.37
CA ALA A 125 18.36 0.62 -3.28
C ALA A 125 17.71 0.38 -4.64
N LYS A 126 18.11 1.13 -5.67
CA LYS A 126 17.60 0.93 -7.03
C LYS A 126 18.23 -0.32 -7.64
N GLY A 127 17.46 -1.04 -8.42
CA GLY A 127 17.97 -2.16 -9.20
C GLY A 127 18.32 -3.41 -8.42
N LEU A 128 17.94 -3.51 -7.16
CA LEU A 128 18.14 -4.74 -6.40
C LEU A 128 17.26 -5.87 -6.95
N LYS A 129 17.84 -7.05 -7.05
CA LYS A 129 17.10 -8.22 -7.53
C LYS A 129 16.03 -8.69 -6.54
N ILE A 130 16.16 -8.31 -5.29
CA ILE A 130 15.24 -8.73 -4.24
C ILE A 130 13.80 -8.31 -4.52
N TYR A 131 13.59 -7.21 -5.24
CA TYR A 131 12.25 -6.77 -5.57
C TYR A 131 11.45 -7.82 -6.36
N ASN A 132 12.15 -8.66 -7.12
CA ASN A 132 11.52 -9.71 -7.91
C ASN A 132 11.11 -10.92 -7.08
N GLN A 133 11.51 -10.99 -5.83
CA GLN A 133 11.26 -12.15 -4.98
C GLN A 133 9.93 -12.10 -4.23
N PHE A 134 9.30 -10.94 -4.23
CA PHE A 134 8.06 -10.75 -3.44
C PHE A 134 6.81 -11.27 -4.14
N ALA A 135 6.81 -11.31 -5.46
CA ALA A 135 5.64 -11.72 -6.23
C ALA A 135 5.16 -13.11 -5.81
N GLY A 136 3.87 -13.21 -5.53
CA GLY A 136 3.24 -14.46 -5.10
C GLY A 136 3.22 -14.70 -3.60
N GLN A 137 3.97 -13.93 -2.81
CA GLN A 137 3.92 -14.06 -1.36
C GLN A 137 2.63 -13.42 -0.83
N ALA A 138 1.97 -14.06 0.12
CA ALA A 138 0.85 -13.45 0.83
C ALA A 138 1.36 -12.29 1.68
N VAL A 139 0.59 -11.21 1.76
CA VAL A 139 1.03 -9.99 2.46
C VAL A 139 1.32 -10.22 3.95
N ASN A 140 0.68 -11.20 4.57
CA ASN A 140 0.93 -11.53 5.98
C ASN A 140 2.00 -12.60 6.20
N LYS A 141 2.67 -13.04 5.13
CA LYS A 141 3.65 -14.14 5.20
C LYS A 141 4.93 -13.79 4.42
N VAL A 142 5.36 -12.55 4.52
CA VAL A 142 6.59 -12.12 3.86
C VAL A 142 7.79 -12.68 4.61
N SER A 143 8.67 -13.37 3.87
CA SER A 143 9.87 -13.98 4.45
C SER A 143 11.01 -12.99 4.59
N ILE A 144 11.76 -13.12 5.68
CA ILE A 144 12.99 -12.35 5.88
C ILE A 144 14.15 -13.32 5.72
N SER A 145 14.75 -13.31 4.53
CA SER A 145 15.82 -14.24 4.17
C SER A 145 17.06 -13.55 3.60
N ALA A 146 17.00 -12.24 3.39
CA ALA A 146 18.10 -11.49 2.80
C ALA A 146 19.34 -11.49 3.68
N LYS A 147 20.50 -11.51 3.04
CA LYS A 147 21.80 -11.58 3.73
C LYS A 147 22.47 -10.22 3.88
N THR A 148 22.16 -9.28 2.99
CA THR A 148 22.75 -7.95 3.08
C THR A 148 21.86 -7.03 3.89
N PRO A 149 22.43 -6.04 4.63
CA PRO A 149 21.63 -5.13 5.43
C PRO A 149 20.61 -4.32 4.61
N LEU A 150 20.98 -3.87 3.42
CA LEU A 150 20.07 -3.09 2.59
C LEU A 150 18.88 -3.93 2.11
N GLU A 151 19.13 -5.14 1.63
CA GLU A 151 18.07 -6.03 1.20
C GLU A 151 17.17 -6.43 2.38
N LYS A 152 17.76 -6.62 3.56
CA LYS A 152 16.99 -6.89 4.77
C LYS A 152 16.07 -5.71 5.12
N ALA A 153 16.54 -4.47 4.94
CA ALA A 153 15.74 -3.28 5.16
C ALA A 153 14.53 -3.26 4.21
N VAL A 154 14.72 -3.65 2.95
CA VAL A 154 13.62 -3.78 1.98
C VAL A 154 12.62 -4.83 2.45
N GLN A 155 13.08 -6.02 2.82
CA GLN A 155 12.18 -7.09 3.27
C GLN A 155 11.39 -6.70 4.51
N LEU A 156 12.03 -6.03 5.47
CA LEU A 156 11.33 -5.57 6.68
C LEU A 156 10.25 -4.55 6.35
N ALA A 157 10.53 -3.62 5.45
CA ALA A 157 9.56 -2.62 5.03
C ALA A 157 8.37 -3.28 4.32
N VAL A 158 8.63 -4.24 3.43
CA VAL A 158 7.57 -4.98 2.73
C VAL A 158 6.75 -5.82 3.72
N LYS A 159 7.42 -6.46 4.68
CA LYS A 159 6.73 -7.24 5.72
C LYS A 159 5.78 -6.37 6.54
N ARG A 160 6.21 -5.19 6.94
CA ARG A 160 5.37 -4.24 7.69
C ARG A 160 4.20 -3.74 6.84
N ALA A 161 4.48 -3.32 5.62
CA ALA A 161 3.44 -2.83 4.70
C ALA A 161 2.42 -3.92 4.39
N GLY A 162 2.87 -5.15 4.17
CA GLY A 162 1.98 -6.28 3.94
C GLY A 162 1.09 -6.58 5.13
N MET A 163 1.65 -6.53 6.33
CA MET A 163 0.87 -6.75 7.55
C MET A 163 -0.16 -5.65 7.76
N LEU A 164 0.20 -4.40 7.46
CA LEU A 164 -0.74 -3.28 7.51
C LEU A 164 -1.95 -3.53 6.60
N LEU A 165 -1.72 -3.94 5.37
CA LEU A 165 -2.81 -4.29 4.45
C LEU A 165 -3.65 -5.43 5.01
N TYR A 166 -3.00 -6.44 5.56
CA TYR A 166 -3.70 -7.62 6.06
C TYR A 166 -4.66 -7.26 7.20
N VAL A 167 -4.16 -6.61 8.24
CA VAL A 167 -5.01 -6.29 9.41
C VAL A 167 -6.05 -5.24 9.08
N ARG A 168 -5.75 -4.31 8.16
CA ARG A 168 -6.66 -3.23 7.80
C ARG A 168 -7.80 -3.71 6.90
N LEU A 169 -7.53 -4.65 6.00
CA LEU A 169 -8.49 -5.07 4.98
C LEU A 169 -9.13 -6.40 5.26
N LYS A 170 -8.42 -7.34 5.89
CA LYS A 170 -8.99 -8.64 6.28
C LYS A 170 -9.63 -8.59 7.66
N GLY A 171 -9.24 -7.63 8.47
CA GLY A 171 -9.66 -7.51 9.84
C GLY A 171 -8.72 -8.23 10.79
N ALA A 172 -8.77 -7.78 12.00
CA ALA A 172 -7.95 -8.34 13.08
C ALA A 172 -8.50 -9.67 13.56
#